data_c51488c2a4b74560f605e95296b59081
#
_entry.id   c51488c2a4b74560f605e95296b59081
#
_cell.length_a   1.000
_cell.length_b   1.000
_cell.length_c   1.000
_cell.angle_alpha   90.00
_cell.angle_beta   90.00
_cell.angle_gamma   90.00
#
_symmetry.space_group_name_H-M   'P 1'
#
loop_
_entity.id
_entity.type
_entity.pdbx_description
1 polymer ?
#
loop_
_entity_poly.entity_id
_entity_poly.type
_entity_poly.pdbx_seq_one_letter_code
_entity_poly.pdbx_strand_id
1 'polypeptide(L)'
;MGEEWPAPEPVVFTEFAQEHQEWRENRRERLVRPFSGTVLWVGLWELAQGATPFGSDPDLAIVLPEEDSPPLAGIIHRSGQDIRLEPSAGSPLMIREGEPITETTELGSDRSGNTTNLALGSLGMRVHGEPGTDRLWLRVWDEDSEKRESFKLPESYPVSTDWRVTARFEPYEEPRALSFQDVTGGMIQYQTPGELVFRADGREHRLVAVLQSPRSRSYFMIMWDSTATVDTYQAGRYLSVPLADSGDWTTIDFNRAYNPPCVFSAFTVCALPPPENRLQLAVTAGEKRPDEPAY
;
A
#
# COMPACT_ATOMS: atom_id res chain seq x y z
N MET A 1 -0.53 -38.04 -19.11
CA MET A 1 0.84 -37.63 -18.70
C MET A 1 0.64 -36.37 -17.87
N GLY A 2 1.01 -36.43 -16.56
CA GLY A 2 0.91 -35.23 -15.73
C GLY A 2 1.93 -34.22 -16.23
N GLU A 3 1.51 -32.98 -16.37
CA GLU A 3 2.38 -31.86 -16.73
C GLU A 3 3.53 -31.78 -15.71
N GLU A 4 4.77 -31.81 -16.20
CA GLU A 4 5.94 -31.74 -15.35
C GLU A 4 6.08 -30.30 -14.82
N TRP A 5 5.95 -30.15 -13.51
CA TRP A 5 6.04 -28.87 -12.83
C TRP A 5 7.51 -28.44 -12.74
N PRO A 6 7.91 -27.34 -13.37
CA PRO A 6 9.33 -26.97 -13.35
C PRO A 6 9.76 -26.64 -11.92
N ALA A 7 10.98 -27.06 -11.56
CA ALA A 7 11.58 -26.60 -10.32
C ALA A 7 11.87 -25.10 -10.39
N PRO A 8 11.81 -24.35 -9.27
CA PRO A 8 12.29 -22.97 -9.25
C PRO A 8 13.76 -22.92 -9.66
N GLU A 9 14.14 -21.79 -10.28
CA GLU A 9 15.56 -21.59 -10.61
C GLU A 9 16.41 -21.75 -9.35
N PRO A 10 17.50 -22.56 -9.43
CA PRO A 10 18.39 -22.78 -8.30
C PRO A 10 19.08 -21.47 -7.90
N VAL A 11 19.18 -21.22 -6.61
CA VAL A 11 19.86 -20.05 -6.05
C VAL A 11 20.96 -20.49 -5.08
N VAL A 12 22.03 -19.73 -5.04
CA VAL A 12 23.05 -19.88 -3.99
C VAL A 12 22.48 -19.26 -2.72
N PHE A 13 22.34 -20.05 -1.67
CA PHE A 13 21.63 -19.62 -0.44
C PHE A 13 22.22 -18.34 0.17
N THR A 14 23.56 -18.18 0.17
CA THR A 14 24.19 -16.97 0.72
C THR A 14 23.86 -15.72 -0.06
N GLU A 15 23.82 -15.79 -1.38
CA GLU A 15 23.42 -14.68 -2.26
C GLU A 15 21.94 -14.36 -2.08
N PHE A 16 21.10 -15.37 -2.07
CA PHE A 16 19.66 -15.22 -1.84
C PHE A 16 19.36 -14.58 -0.47
N ALA A 17 20.03 -14.98 0.59
CA ALA A 17 19.88 -14.40 1.92
C ALA A 17 20.34 -12.93 1.94
N GLN A 18 21.42 -12.59 1.23
CA GLN A 18 21.90 -11.22 1.09
C GLN A 18 20.87 -10.36 0.33
N GLU A 19 20.38 -10.82 -0.83
CA GLU A 19 19.35 -10.12 -1.61
C GLU A 19 18.08 -9.88 -0.80
N HIS A 20 17.71 -10.84 0.05
CA HIS A 20 16.55 -10.69 0.94
C HIS A 20 16.82 -9.63 2.02
N GLN A 21 18.01 -9.56 2.58
CA GLN A 21 18.39 -8.53 3.53
C GLN A 21 18.35 -7.14 2.88
N GLU A 22 18.92 -6.98 1.70
CA GLU A 22 18.87 -5.73 0.93
C GLU A 22 17.43 -5.33 0.61
N TRP A 23 16.58 -6.30 0.26
CA TRP A 23 15.14 -6.04 0.06
C TRP A 23 14.46 -5.53 1.33
N ARG A 24 14.79 -6.08 2.51
CA ARG A 24 14.26 -5.62 3.80
C ARG A 24 14.73 -4.18 4.11
N GLU A 25 16.00 -3.87 3.90
CA GLU A 25 16.55 -2.52 4.09
C GLU A 25 15.83 -1.51 3.19
N ASN A 26 15.72 -1.81 1.90
CA ASN A 26 14.96 -1.01 0.94
C ASN A 26 13.47 -0.85 1.33
N ARG A 27 12.88 -1.88 1.95
CA ARG A 27 11.51 -1.81 2.44
C ARG A 27 11.40 -0.86 3.64
N ARG A 28 12.34 -0.93 4.60
CA ARG A 28 12.40 0.00 5.72
C ARG A 28 12.50 1.44 5.22
N GLU A 29 13.43 1.70 4.31
CA GLU A 29 13.61 3.03 3.72
C GLU A 29 12.33 3.56 3.07
N ARG A 30 11.60 2.73 2.35
CA ARG A 30 10.32 3.12 1.74
C ARG A 30 9.25 3.46 2.78
N LEU A 31 9.20 2.72 3.90
CA LEU A 31 8.22 2.95 4.96
C LEU A 31 8.46 4.24 5.74
N VAL A 32 9.71 4.71 5.81
CA VAL A 32 10.10 5.96 6.48
C VAL A 32 10.54 7.05 5.52
N ARG A 33 10.30 6.87 4.20
CA ARG A 33 10.71 7.85 3.20
C ARG A 33 9.97 9.16 3.40
N PRO A 34 10.66 10.31 3.38
CA PRO A 34 10.00 11.60 3.37
C PRO A 34 8.90 11.66 2.30
N PHE A 35 7.78 12.30 2.59
CA PHE A 35 6.65 12.59 1.70
C PHE A 35 5.82 11.39 1.22
N SER A 36 6.19 10.17 1.62
CA SER A 36 5.45 8.98 1.15
C SER A 36 5.46 7.81 2.13
N GLY A 37 6.35 7.83 3.12
CA GLY A 37 6.52 6.73 4.06
C GLY A 37 5.29 6.54 4.95
N THR A 38 4.73 5.34 4.95
CA THR A 38 3.51 5.02 5.68
C THR A 38 3.62 5.28 7.19
N VAL A 39 4.80 5.10 7.77
CA VAL A 39 5.07 5.34 9.20
C VAL A 39 4.89 6.81 9.58
N LEU A 40 5.05 7.70 8.62
CA LEU A 40 4.94 9.15 8.81
C LEU A 40 3.52 9.69 8.63
N TRP A 41 2.56 8.85 8.25
CA TRP A 41 1.18 9.30 8.02
C TRP A 41 0.50 9.62 9.35
N VAL A 42 -0.02 10.85 9.44
CA VAL A 42 -0.67 11.42 10.64
C VAL A 42 -2.14 11.77 10.39
N GLY A 43 -2.61 11.64 9.15
CA GLY A 43 -4.01 11.92 8.83
C GLY A 43 -4.48 11.36 7.49
N LEU A 44 -5.76 11.01 7.44
CA LEU A 44 -6.48 10.61 6.23
C LEU A 44 -7.96 10.96 6.40
N TRP A 45 -8.44 11.93 5.64
CA TRP A 45 -9.82 12.40 5.67
C TRP A 45 -10.46 12.28 4.31
N GLU A 46 -11.65 11.70 4.24
CA GLU A 46 -12.41 11.65 3.00
C GLU A 46 -12.89 13.04 2.62
N LEU A 47 -12.63 13.44 1.39
CA LEU A 47 -13.08 14.73 0.84
C LEU A 47 -14.49 14.57 0.32
N ALA A 48 -15.47 15.15 1.01
CA ALA A 48 -16.85 15.22 0.56
C ALA A 48 -16.99 16.14 -0.67
N GLN A 49 -18.11 16.03 -1.39
CA GLN A 49 -18.47 17.02 -2.42
C GLN A 49 -18.71 18.39 -1.77
N GLY A 50 -18.26 19.46 -2.42
CA GLY A 50 -18.37 20.83 -1.91
C GLY A 50 -17.10 21.30 -1.21
N ALA A 51 -17.23 22.12 -0.18
CA ALA A 51 -16.14 22.80 0.51
C ALA A 51 -15.75 22.06 1.80
N THR A 52 -14.47 21.79 1.97
CA THR A 52 -13.89 21.16 3.16
C THR A 52 -12.81 22.08 3.72
N PRO A 53 -13.11 22.85 4.79
CA PRO A 53 -12.12 23.68 5.46
C PRO A 53 -11.14 22.84 6.29
N PHE A 54 -9.87 23.27 6.33
CA PHE A 54 -8.83 22.59 7.10
C PHE A 54 -7.87 23.59 7.76
N GLY A 55 -7.33 23.20 8.90
CA GLY A 55 -6.44 24.01 9.72
C GLY A 55 -6.32 23.43 11.12
N SER A 56 -5.83 24.23 12.11
CA SER A 56 -5.70 23.76 13.49
C SER A 56 -6.94 24.05 14.37
N ASP A 57 -7.91 24.82 13.89
CA ASP A 57 -9.15 25.07 14.64
C ASP A 57 -9.91 23.73 14.81
N PRO A 58 -10.24 23.34 16.06
CA PRO A 58 -10.89 22.06 16.35
C PRO A 58 -12.31 21.93 15.78
N ASP A 59 -12.94 23.02 15.39
CA ASP A 59 -14.30 23.01 14.78
C ASP A 59 -14.28 22.76 13.26
N LEU A 60 -13.10 22.65 12.65
CA LEU A 60 -12.98 22.40 11.21
C LEU A 60 -13.22 20.92 10.84
N ALA A 61 -13.57 20.70 9.58
CA ALA A 61 -13.76 19.35 9.04
C ALA A 61 -12.46 18.51 9.06
N ILE A 62 -11.32 19.16 8.86
CA ILE A 62 -9.99 18.55 8.94
C ILE A 62 -9.15 19.36 9.92
N VAL A 63 -8.79 18.73 11.03
CA VAL A 63 -7.99 19.35 12.10
C VAL A 63 -6.55 18.89 11.99
N LEU A 64 -5.65 19.85 11.78
CA LEU A 64 -4.20 19.65 11.71
C LEU A 64 -3.54 20.05 13.04
N PRO A 65 -2.29 19.58 13.31
CA PRO A 65 -1.52 20.02 14.47
C PRO A 65 -1.36 21.56 14.53
N GLU A 66 -1.49 22.13 15.73
CA GLU A 66 -1.46 23.58 15.94
C GLU A 66 -0.06 24.18 15.67
N GLU A 67 0.99 23.40 15.95
CA GLU A 67 2.38 23.82 15.70
C GLU A 67 2.70 24.01 14.22
N ASP A 68 1.99 23.33 13.34
CA ASP A 68 2.25 23.33 11.89
C ASP A 68 1.26 24.13 11.08
N SER A 69 0.10 24.44 11.66
CA SER A 69 -1.03 24.98 10.89
C SER A 69 -1.68 26.20 11.57
N PRO A 70 -2.03 27.24 10.80
CA PRO A 70 -2.91 28.31 11.31
C PRO A 70 -4.32 27.77 11.59
N PRO A 71 -5.14 28.48 12.39
CA PRO A 71 -6.51 28.08 12.68
C PRO A 71 -7.31 27.70 11.44
N LEU A 72 -7.22 28.47 10.37
CA LEU A 72 -7.72 28.13 9.05
C LEU A 72 -6.58 28.22 8.03
N ALA A 73 -6.12 27.10 7.51
CA ALA A 73 -5.07 27.06 6.49
C ALA A 73 -5.64 27.28 5.09
N GLY A 74 -6.82 26.74 4.83
CA GLY A 74 -7.48 26.87 3.53
C GLY A 74 -8.78 26.07 3.44
N ILE A 75 -9.36 26.08 2.25
CA ILE A 75 -10.58 25.33 1.92
C ILE A 75 -10.32 24.47 0.67
N ILE A 76 -10.57 23.17 0.76
CA ILE A 76 -10.55 22.28 -0.40
C ILE A 76 -11.96 22.21 -0.98
N HIS A 77 -12.09 22.60 -2.24
CA HIS A 77 -13.34 22.51 -3.01
C HIS A 77 -13.29 21.28 -3.91
N ARG A 78 -14.28 20.40 -3.81
CA ARG A 78 -14.42 19.20 -4.65
C ARG A 78 -15.68 19.26 -5.48
N SER A 79 -15.56 19.01 -6.79
CA SER A 79 -16.67 18.82 -7.72
C SER A 79 -16.37 17.62 -8.62
N GLY A 80 -16.97 16.48 -8.29
CA GLY A 80 -16.61 15.21 -8.94
C GLY A 80 -15.17 14.80 -8.65
N GLN A 81 -14.33 14.78 -9.69
CA GLN A 81 -12.88 14.53 -9.59
C GLN A 81 -12.06 15.83 -9.63
N ASP A 82 -12.69 16.97 -9.90
CA ASP A 82 -12.03 18.27 -9.88
C ASP A 82 -11.84 18.76 -8.45
N ILE A 83 -10.63 19.13 -8.11
CA ILE A 83 -10.24 19.56 -6.77
C ILE A 83 -9.50 20.88 -6.87
N ARG A 84 -9.89 21.84 -6.05
CA ARG A 84 -9.24 23.14 -5.96
C ARG A 84 -8.97 23.48 -4.51
N LEU A 85 -7.83 24.10 -4.25
CA LEU A 85 -7.44 24.64 -2.94
C LEU A 85 -7.54 26.15 -2.99
N GLU A 86 -8.35 26.71 -2.10
CA GLU A 86 -8.41 28.13 -1.79
C GLU A 86 -7.61 28.37 -0.50
N PRO A 87 -6.46 29.06 -0.55
CA PRO A 87 -5.66 29.35 0.64
C PRO A 87 -6.32 30.43 1.48
N SER A 88 -6.20 30.35 2.81
CA SER A 88 -6.57 31.45 3.68
C SER A 88 -5.57 32.60 3.59
N ALA A 89 -6.02 33.83 3.85
CA ALA A 89 -5.17 34.99 3.81
C ALA A 89 -3.96 34.84 4.77
N GLY A 90 -2.74 34.93 4.23
CA GLY A 90 -1.51 34.76 5.00
C GLY A 90 -1.16 33.33 5.39
N SER A 91 -1.87 32.34 4.87
CA SER A 91 -1.54 30.92 5.08
C SER A 91 -0.17 30.59 4.48
N PRO A 92 0.71 29.86 5.20
CA PRO A 92 2.02 29.48 4.69
C PRO A 92 1.98 28.22 3.79
N LEU A 93 0.83 27.93 3.18
CA LEU A 93 0.69 26.83 2.24
C LEU A 93 1.56 27.00 1.01
N MET A 94 2.21 25.93 0.60
CA MET A 94 3.10 25.90 -0.56
C MET A 94 2.80 24.69 -1.45
N ILE A 95 3.06 24.84 -2.75
CA ILE A 95 3.39 23.66 -3.57
C ILE A 95 4.77 23.18 -3.07
N ARG A 96 4.88 21.91 -2.76
CA ARG A 96 6.14 21.38 -2.26
C ARG A 96 7.27 21.58 -3.29
N GLU A 97 8.40 22.07 -2.80
CA GLU A 97 9.55 22.47 -3.65
C GLU A 97 9.21 23.52 -4.71
N GLY A 98 8.12 24.26 -4.51
CA GLY A 98 7.61 25.28 -5.41
C GLY A 98 7.28 26.58 -4.70
N GLU A 99 6.34 27.33 -5.28
CA GLU A 99 5.95 28.65 -4.83
C GLU A 99 4.85 28.59 -3.75
N PRO A 100 4.74 29.65 -2.91
CA PRO A 100 3.59 29.83 -2.03
C PRO A 100 2.28 29.85 -2.80
N ILE A 101 1.25 29.23 -2.22
CA ILE A 101 -0.10 29.24 -2.80
C ILE A 101 -0.81 30.50 -2.30
N THR A 102 -0.98 31.49 -3.17
CA THR A 102 -1.59 32.78 -2.86
C THR A 102 -2.96 32.97 -3.50
N GLU A 103 -3.35 32.07 -4.40
CA GLU A 103 -4.63 32.10 -5.11
C GLU A 103 -5.19 30.67 -5.25
N THR A 104 -6.46 30.57 -5.63
CA THR A 104 -7.10 29.28 -5.85
C THR A 104 -6.35 28.45 -6.86
N THR A 105 -5.88 27.27 -6.46
CA THR A 105 -4.99 26.39 -7.23
C THR A 105 -5.67 25.04 -7.46
N GLU A 106 -5.58 24.50 -8.67
CA GLU A 106 -6.04 23.16 -8.99
C GLU A 106 -5.10 22.09 -8.42
N LEU A 107 -5.65 21.04 -7.80
CA LEU A 107 -4.91 19.95 -7.22
C LEU A 107 -5.10 18.65 -8.02
N GLY A 108 -3.99 18.06 -8.44
CA GLY A 108 -3.97 16.70 -8.99
C GLY A 108 -3.86 15.64 -7.89
N SER A 109 -4.72 14.60 -7.97
CA SER A 109 -4.60 13.44 -7.10
C SER A 109 -3.43 12.53 -7.52
N ASP A 110 -3.02 11.61 -6.65
CA ASP A 110 -1.98 10.61 -6.96
C ASP A 110 -2.41 9.58 -8.03
N ARG A 111 -3.66 9.65 -8.50
CA ARG A 111 -4.21 8.85 -9.60
C ARG A 111 -4.38 9.64 -10.90
N SER A 112 -4.34 10.96 -10.86
CA SER A 112 -4.56 11.81 -12.04
C SER A 112 -3.39 11.84 -13.03
N GLY A 113 -2.22 11.30 -12.64
CA GLY A 113 -0.97 11.40 -13.41
C GLY A 113 -0.25 12.74 -13.26
N ASN A 114 -0.87 13.73 -12.61
CA ASN A 114 -0.31 15.04 -12.28
C ASN A 114 -0.51 15.32 -10.79
N THR A 115 0.20 14.61 -9.95
CA THR A 115 0.07 14.69 -8.48
C THR A 115 0.56 16.02 -7.95
N THR A 116 -0.29 16.74 -7.22
CA THR A 116 0.12 17.95 -6.48
C THR A 116 0.48 17.56 -5.05
N ASN A 117 1.73 17.84 -4.65
CA ASN A 117 2.16 17.70 -3.26
C ASN A 117 2.18 19.10 -2.62
N LEU A 118 1.57 19.20 -1.46
CA LEU A 118 1.49 20.43 -0.66
C LEU A 118 2.43 20.33 0.54
N ALA A 119 2.87 21.47 1.05
CA ALA A 119 3.61 21.61 2.29
C ALA A 119 2.97 22.70 3.18
N LEU A 120 2.94 22.43 4.49
CA LEU A 120 2.47 23.37 5.53
C LEU A 120 3.22 23.05 6.83
N GLY A 121 4.21 23.89 7.20
CA GLY A 121 5.13 23.55 8.29
C GLY A 121 5.89 22.26 8.00
N SER A 122 5.93 21.34 8.96
CA SER A 122 6.47 19.98 8.77
C SER A 122 5.53 19.05 8.01
N LEU A 123 4.28 19.46 7.78
CA LEU A 123 3.27 18.61 7.17
C LEU A 123 3.40 18.59 5.64
N GLY A 124 3.48 17.39 5.09
CA GLY A 124 3.24 17.16 3.69
C GLY A 124 1.82 16.66 3.46
N MET A 125 1.19 17.04 2.35
CA MET A 125 -0.19 16.66 2.04
C MET A 125 -0.37 16.36 0.55
N ARG A 126 -1.30 15.45 0.23
CA ARG A 126 -1.77 15.23 -1.15
C ARG A 126 -3.18 14.69 -1.17
N VAL A 127 -3.82 14.85 -2.31
CA VAL A 127 -5.07 14.16 -2.58
C VAL A 127 -4.77 12.74 -3.03
N HIS A 128 -5.35 11.77 -2.32
CA HIS A 128 -5.28 10.34 -2.63
C HIS A 128 -6.59 9.89 -3.27
N GLY A 129 -6.50 9.27 -4.45
CA GLY A 129 -7.62 8.63 -5.12
C GLY A 129 -7.65 7.14 -4.84
N GLU A 130 -8.79 6.62 -4.42
CA GLU A 130 -8.95 5.19 -4.17
C GLU A 130 -9.18 4.43 -5.48
N PRO A 131 -8.46 3.31 -5.71
CA PRO A 131 -8.58 2.55 -6.96
C PRO A 131 -10.00 2.05 -7.23
N GLY A 132 -10.50 2.28 -8.47
CA GLY A 132 -11.79 1.75 -8.91
C GLY A 132 -13.01 2.41 -8.26
N THR A 133 -12.82 3.53 -7.55
CA THR A 133 -13.88 4.31 -6.93
C THR A 133 -13.77 5.79 -7.31
N ASP A 134 -14.76 6.58 -6.94
CA ASP A 134 -14.72 8.04 -7.03
C ASP A 134 -14.28 8.71 -5.71
N ARG A 135 -13.91 7.92 -4.70
CA ARG A 135 -13.50 8.41 -3.37
C ARG A 135 -12.15 9.10 -3.45
N LEU A 136 -12.08 10.26 -2.84
CA LEU A 136 -10.87 11.07 -2.72
C LEU A 136 -10.63 11.40 -1.24
N TRP A 137 -9.37 11.39 -0.85
CA TRP A 137 -8.94 11.60 0.52
C TRP A 137 -7.85 12.65 0.58
N LEU A 138 -7.83 13.49 1.61
CA LEU A 138 -6.63 14.25 1.96
C LEU A 138 -5.75 13.37 2.85
N ARG A 139 -4.58 13.01 2.36
CA ARG A 139 -3.55 12.29 3.11
C ARG A 139 -2.51 13.27 3.61
N VAL A 140 -2.19 13.17 4.89
CA VAL A 140 -1.23 14.03 5.57
C VAL A 140 -0.15 13.17 6.22
N TRP A 141 1.09 13.60 6.13
CA TRP A 141 2.24 13.02 6.82
C TRP A 141 3.06 14.10 7.50
N ASP A 142 3.74 13.73 8.57
CA ASP A 142 4.67 14.59 9.29
C ASP A 142 6.10 14.19 8.90
N GLU A 143 6.84 15.13 8.33
CA GLU A 143 8.21 14.91 7.86
C GLU A 143 9.25 14.95 8.97
N ASP A 144 8.94 15.62 10.06
CA ASP A 144 9.79 15.74 11.24
C ASP A 144 9.48 14.70 12.31
N SER A 145 8.61 13.73 12.00
CA SER A 145 8.22 12.67 12.93
C SER A 145 9.43 11.87 13.44
N GLU A 146 9.61 11.83 14.76
CA GLU A 146 10.64 11.02 15.43
C GLU A 146 10.56 9.51 15.09
N LYS A 147 9.38 9.06 14.66
CA LYS A 147 9.17 7.67 14.20
C LYS A 147 10.08 7.31 13.04
N ARG A 148 10.52 8.29 12.24
CA ARG A 148 11.40 8.05 11.10
C ARG A 148 12.72 7.41 11.48
N GLU A 149 13.31 7.86 12.59
CA GLU A 149 14.60 7.34 13.06
C GLU A 149 14.44 6.08 13.93
N SER A 150 13.42 6.06 14.78
CA SER A 150 13.18 4.97 15.72
C SER A 150 12.56 3.73 15.09
N PHE A 151 11.96 3.83 13.89
CA PHE A 151 11.23 2.74 13.27
C PHE A 151 12.10 1.53 12.94
N LYS A 152 11.61 0.37 13.37
CA LYS A 152 12.18 -0.95 13.04
C LYS A 152 11.12 -1.78 12.31
N LEU A 153 11.56 -2.51 11.29
CA LEU A 153 10.68 -3.50 10.66
C LEU A 153 10.29 -4.59 11.65
N PRO A 154 9.08 -5.14 11.56
CA PRO A 154 8.72 -6.35 12.26
C PRO A 154 9.71 -7.48 11.97
N GLU A 155 9.80 -8.44 12.88
CA GLU A 155 10.56 -9.66 12.64
C GLU A 155 10.07 -10.38 11.39
N SER A 156 10.92 -11.21 10.83
CA SER A 156 10.57 -12.14 9.76
C SER A 156 10.91 -13.55 10.17
N TYR A 157 10.27 -14.51 9.54
CA TYR A 157 10.75 -15.89 9.60
C TYR A 157 12.16 -15.99 9.01
N PRO A 158 12.94 -17.01 9.41
CA PRO A 158 14.20 -17.31 8.74
C PRO A 158 13.98 -17.51 7.23
N VAL A 159 14.89 -16.97 6.43
CA VAL A 159 14.85 -17.14 4.98
C VAL A 159 15.02 -18.60 4.61
N SER A 160 14.15 -19.11 3.73
CA SER A 160 14.23 -20.49 3.22
C SER A 160 13.95 -20.53 1.73
N THR A 161 14.76 -21.29 1.00
CA THR A 161 14.54 -21.57 -0.42
C THR A 161 13.28 -22.41 -0.67
N ASP A 162 12.80 -23.15 0.32
CA ASP A 162 11.58 -23.95 0.23
C ASP A 162 10.32 -23.09 0.03
N TRP A 163 10.39 -21.82 0.46
CA TRP A 163 9.33 -20.83 0.27
C TRP A 163 9.48 -20.01 -1.00
N ARG A 164 10.37 -20.45 -1.89
CA ARG A 164 10.53 -19.93 -3.24
C ARG A 164 9.98 -20.98 -4.21
N VAL A 165 8.72 -20.83 -4.59
CA VAL A 165 7.97 -21.84 -5.34
C VAL A 165 7.68 -21.40 -6.76
N THR A 166 7.76 -22.32 -7.71
CA THR A 166 7.29 -22.09 -9.08
C THR A 166 5.76 -21.99 -9.08
N ALA A 167 5.24 -21.03 -9.82
CA ALA A 167 3.82 -20.85 -10.04
C ALA A 167 3.50 -20.76 -11.53
N ARG A 168 2.38 -21.34 -11.94
CA ARG A 168 1.84 -21.16 -13.27
C ARG A 168 0.75 -20.09 -13.22
N PHE A 169 0.82 -19.15 -14.16
CA PHE A 169 -0.24 -18.18 -14.37
C PHE A 169 -1.34 -18.81 -15.23
N GLU A 170 -2.54 -18.86 -14.72
CA GLU A 170 -3.74 -19.28 -15.45
C GLU A 170 -4.60 -18.04 -15.74
N PRO A 171 -4.58 -17.53 -16.99
CA PRO A 171 -5.36 -16.37 -17.35
C PRO A 171 -6.85 -16.67 -17.34
N TYR A 172 -7.68 -15.71 -16.96
CA TYR A 172 -9.11 -15.77 -17.22
C TYR A 172 -9.37 -15.53 -18.72
N GLU A 173 -10.48 -16.04 -19.24
CA GLU A 173 -10.91 -15.78 -20.63
C GLU A 173 -10.99 -14.28 -20.89
N GLU A 174 -11.50 -13.51 -19.90
CA GLU A 174 -11.50 -12.06 -19.87
C GLU A 174 -11.07 -11.59 -18.48
N PRO A 175 -10.23 -10.51 -18.41
CA PRO A 175 -9.89 -9.91 -17.11
C PRO A 175 -11.15 -9.50 -16.35
N ARG A 176 -11.16 -9.72 -15.04
CA ARG A 176 -12.31 -9.42 -14.17
C ARG A 176 -11.98 -8.26 -13.25
N ALA A 177 -12.95 -7.38 -13.04
CA ALA A 177 -12.90 -6.45 -11.92
C ALA A 177 -13.42 -7.16 -10.67
N LEU A 178 -12.56 -7.43 -9.70
CA LEU A 178 -12.96 -7.98 -8.41
C LEU A 178 -12.98 -6.89 -7.34
N SER A 179 -13.99 -6.99 -6.48
CA SER A 179 -14.16 -6.08 -5.35
C SER A 179 -13.55 -6.70 -4.10
N PHE A 180 -12.63 -5.98 -3.49
CA PHE A 180 -11.98 -6.34 -2.24
C PHE A 180 -12.53 -5.45 -1.12
N GLN A 181 -12.96 -6.03 -0.02
CA GLN A 181 -13.30 -5.24 1.15
C GLN A 181 -12.03 -4.56 1.69
N ASP A 182 -12.15 -3.33 2.13
CA ASP A 182 -11.06 -2.62 2.81
C ASP A 182 -11.24 -2.59 4.34
N VAL A 183 -10.21 -2.15 5.06
CA VAL A 183 -10.20 -2.06 6.52
C VAL A 183 -11.18 -1.02 7.09
N THR A 184 -11.72 -0.13 6.25
CA THR A 184 -12.72 0.89 6.65
C THR A 184 -14.15 0.41 6.41
N GLY A 185 -14.34 -0.79 5.84
CA GLY A 185 -15.63 -1.35 5.45
C GLY A 185 -16.10 -0.94 4.05
N GLY A 186 -15.27 -0.22 3.31
CA GLY A 186 -15.47 0.11 1.90
C GLY A 186 -15.09 -1.04 0.97
N MET A 187 -15.17 -0.78 -0.34
CA MET A 187 -14.81 -1.75 -1.39
C MET A 187 -13.83 -1.12 -2.38
N ILE A 188 -12.71 -1.77 -2.60
CA ILE A 188 -11.71 -1.40 -3.60
C ILE A 188 -11.83 -2.34 -4.79
N GLN A 189 -11.81 -1.82 -6.02
CA GLN A 189 -11.84 -2.63 -7.22
C GLN A 189 -10.46 -2.74 -7.85
N TYR A 190 -10.06 -3.98 -8.14
CA TYR A 190 -8.84 -4.28 -8.87
C TYR A 190 -9.11 -5.09 -10.11
N GLN A 191 -8.29 -4.88 -11.15
CA GLN A 191 -8.27 -5.74 -12.32
C GLN A 191 -7.51 -7.04 -11.98
N THR A 192 -8.15 -8.16 -12.26
CA THR A 192 -7.59 -9.49 -12.03
C THR A 192 -7.50 -10.24 -13.36
N PRO A 193 -6.29 -10.39 -13.92
CA PRO A 193 -6.11 -11.05 -15.21
C PRO A 193 -6.20 -12.57 -15.15
N GLY A 194 -6.06 -13.18 -13.96
CA GLY A 194 -6.01 -14.62 -13.76
C GLY A 194 -5.57 -15.01 -12.36
N GLU A 195 -5.12 -16.22 -12.22
CA GLU A 195 -4.65 -16.82 -10.97
C GLU A 195 -3.22 -17.32 -11.08
N LEU A 196 -2.50 -17.31 -9.97
CA LEU A 196 -1.24 -18.02 -9.81
C LEU A 196 -1.52 -19.36 -9.11
N VAL A 197 -1.19 -20.45 -9.80
CA VAL A 197 -1.32 -21.81 -9.30
C VAL A 197 0.07 -22.29 -8.91
N PHE A 198 0.23 -22.83 -7.69
CA PHE A 198 1.50 -23.32 -7.20
C PHE A 198 1.32 -24.56 -6.33
N ARG A 199 2.40 -25.29 -6.07
CA ARG A 199 2.40 -26.48 -5.23
C ARG A 199 3.21 -26.25 -3.96
N ALA A 200 2.59 -26.55 -2.84
CA ALA A 200 3.23 -26.57 -1.53
C ALA A 200 2.55 -27.63 -0.66
N ASP A 201 3.29 -28.21 0.27
CA ASP A 201 2.78 -29.25 1.19
C ASP A 201 2.05 -30.41 0.46
N GLY A 202 2.56 -30.80 -0.71
CA GLY A 202 1.98 -31.88 -1.54
C GLY A 202 0.62 -31.56 -2.17
N ARG A 203 0.16 -30.31 -2.13
CA ARG A 203 -1.13 -29.85 -2.66
C ARG A 203 -0.96 -28.72 -3.65
N GLU A 204 -1.95 -28.54 -4.49
CA GLU A 204 -2.09 -27.38 -5.36
C GLU A 204 -2.85 -26.27 -4.63
N HIS A 205 -2.34 -25.06 -4.76
CA HIS A 205 -2.92 -23.83 -4.20
C HIS A 205 -3.10 -22.81 -5.30
N ARG A 206 -4.03 -21.88 -5.09
CA ARG A 206 -4.39 -20.82 -6.04
C ARG A 206 -4.44 -19.49 -5.33
N LEU A 207 -3.99 -18.44 -6.00
CA LEU A 207 -4.10 -17.06 -5.56
C LEU A 207 -4.52 -16.20 -6.74
N VAL A 208 -5.60 -15.46 -6.57
CA VAL A 208 -6.03 -14.46 -7.55
C VAL A 208 -4.95 -13.38 -7.68
N ALA A 209 -4.49 -13.16 -8.91
CA ALA A 209 -3.49 -12.17 -9.24
C ALA A 209 -4.15 -10.81 -9.52
N VAL A 210 -3.62 -9.75 -8.93
CA VAL A 210 -4.12 -8.39 -9.11
C VAL A 210 -3.12 -7.54 -9.89
N LEU A 211 -3.61 -6.70 -10.79
CA LEU A 211 -2.83 -5.63 -11.40
C LEU A 211 -3.29 -4.29 -10.82
N GLN A 212 -2.40 -3.60 -10.10
CA GLN A 212 -2.69 -2.30 -9.49
C GLN A 212 -2.82 -1.17 -10.52
N SER A 213 -2.25 -1.37 -11.71
CA SER A 213 -2.39 -0.48 -12.87
C SER A 213 -2.12 -1.25 -14.17
N PRO A 214 -2.52 -0.72 -15.34
CA PRO A 214 -2.18 -1.32 -16.64
C PRO A 214 -0.66 -1.37 -16.93
N ARG A 215 0.14 -0.63 -16.16
CA ARG A 215 1.61 -0.59 -16.30
C ARG A 215 2.33 -1.41 -15.24
N SER A 216 1.60 -2.18 -14.44
CA SER A 216 2.21 -3.04 -13.41
C SER A 216 3.20 -4.01 -14.04
N ARG A 217 4.36 -4.17 -13.41
CA ARG A 217 5.41 -5.12 -13.81
C ARG A 217 5.44 -6.36 -12.91
N SER A 218 4.48 -6.45 -12.00
CA SER A 218 4.28 -7.57 -11.10
C SER A 218 2.81 -7.76 -10.79
N TYR A 219 2.43 -8.97 -10.49
CA TYR A 219 1.18 -9.26 -9.83
C TYR A 219 1.27 -8.78 -8.38
N PHE A 220 0.20 -8.21 -7.88
CA PHE A 220 0.03 -7.86 -6.49
C PHE A 220 -0.89 -8.89 -5.84
N MET A 221 -0.39 -9.58 -4.82
CA MET A 221 -1.12 -10.60 -4.11
C MET A 221 -1.55 -10.07 -2.75
N ILE A 222 -2.82 -10.23 -2.43
CA ILE A 222 -3.41 -9.91 -1.13
C ILE A 222 -3.86 -11.24 -0.56
N MET A 223 -3.13 -11.80 0.41
CA MET A 223 -3.32 -13.17 0.87
C MET A 223 -3.48 -13.29 2.38
N TRP A 224 -4.23 -14.29 2.79
CA TRP A 224 -4.32 -14.78 4.15
C TRP A 224 -3.86 -16.24 4.19
N ASP A 225 -3.10 -16.62 5.20
CA ASP A 225 -2.65 -17.99 5.41
C ASP A 225 -2.79 -18.40 6.88
N SER A 226 -2.63 -19.70 7.19
CA SER A 226 -2.89 -20.22 8.53
C SER A 226 -1.98 -19.67 9.64
N THR A 227 -0.90 -18.93 9.31
CA THR A 227 -0.06 -18.27 10.31
C THR A 227 -0.68 -16.95 10.81
N ALA A 228 -1.70 -16.43 10.15
CA ALA A 228 -2.28 -15.10 10.42
C ALA A 228 -2.90 -14.96 11.82
N THR A 229 -3.25 -16.04 12.48
CA THR A 229 -3.80 -16.01 13.86
C THR A 229 -2.75 -16.31 14.93
N VAL A 230 -1.53 -16.67 14.54
CA VAL A 230 -0.46 -17.10 15.44
C VAL A 230 0.70 -16.12 15.40
N ASP A 231 1.39 -16.04 14.28
CA ASP A 231 2.65 -15.31 14.14
C ASP A 231 2.57 -14.09 13.21
N THR A 232 1.67 -14.11 12.22
CA THR A 232 1.57 -13.05 11.23
C THR A 232 0.34 -12.17 11.45
N TYR A 233 0.23 -11.08 10.69
CA TYR A 233 -0.85 -10.13 10.86
C TYR A 233 -2.20 -10.75 10.51
N GLN A 234 -3.18 -10.61 11.40
CA GLN A 234 -4.49 -11.28 11.31
C GLN A 234 -5.31 -10.92 10.06
N ALA A 235 -5.10 -9.73 9.51
CA ALA A 235 -5.77 -9.30 8.29
C ALA A 235 -5.04 -9.72 7.00
N GLY A 236 -3.98 -10.54 7.11
CA GLY A 236 -3.22 -11.06 5.97
C GLY A 236 -2.00 -10.24 5.61
N ARG A 237 -1.33 -10.66 4.55
CA ARG A 237 -0.08 -10.08 4.05
C ARG A 237 -0.16 -9.80 2.56
N TYR A 238 0.70 -8.91 2.12
CA TYR A 238 0.86 -8.56 0.71
C TYR A 238 2.13 -9.17 0.15
N LEU A 239 2.13 -9.41 -1.15
CA LEU A 239 3.28 -9.95 -1.86
C LEU A 239 3.27 -9.45 -3.32
N SER A 240 4.43 -9.08 -3.84
CA SER A 240 4.61 -8.78 -5.26
C SER A 240 5.30 -9.97 -5.93
N VAL A 241 4.70 -10.46 -7.01
CA VAL A 241 5.23 -11.59 -7.79
C VAL A 241 5.52 -11.09 -9.20
N PRO A 242 6.69 -11.35 -9.79
CA PRO A 242 6.99 -10.98 -11.17
C PRO A 242 5.90 -11.48 -12.13
N LEU A 243 5.66 -10.76 -13.22
CA LEU A 243 4.78 -11.25 -14.26
C LEU A 243 5.32 -12.57 -14.83
N ALA A 244 4.42 -13.48 -15.18
CA ALA A 244 4.80 -14.72 -15.82
C ALA A 244 5.55 -14.46 -17.13
N ASP A 245 6.47 -15.33 -17.45
CA ASP A 245 7.21 -15.35 -18.71
C ASP A 245 6.34 -15.86 -19.88
N SER A 246 6.95 -16.03 -21.05
CA SER A 246 6.28 -16.55 -22.26
C SER A 246 5.77 -17.98 -22.15
N GLY A 247 6.14 -18.71 -21.09
CA GLY A 247 5.69 -20.07 -20.78
C GLY A 247 4.64 -20.11 -19.69
N ASP A 248 4.07 -18.98 -19.29
CA ASP A 248 3.11 -18.82 -18.19
C ASP A 248 3.66 -19.17 -16.80
N TRP A 249 4.99 -19.23 -16.66
CA TRP A 249 5.64 -19.54 -15.39
C TRP A 249 6.20 -18.31 -14.72
N THR A 250 6.16 -18.30 -13.39
CA THR A 250 6.81 -17.31 -12.54
C THR A 250 7.24 -17.94 -11.22
N THR A 251 7.94 -17.19 -10.39
CA THR A 251 8.35 -17.62 -9.05
C THR A 251 7.64 -16.78 -7.99
N ILE A 252 6.93 -17.44 -7.08
CA ILE A 252 6.43 -16.82 -5.85
C ILE A 252 7.52 -16.97 -4.79
N ASP A 253 8.05 -15.87 -4.30
CA ASP A 253 8.99 -15.83 -3.18
C ASP A 253 8.25 -15.35 -1.91
N PHE A 254 7.74 -16.28 -1.13
CA PHE A 254 7.01 -15.98 0.11
C PHE A 254 7.90 -15.37 1.20
N ASN A 255 9.25 -15.48 1.09
CA ASN A 255 10.15 -14.77 2.00
C ASN A 255 9.97 -13.24 1.91
N ARG A 256 9.42 -12.76 0.79
CA ARG A 256 9.10 -11.35 0.57
C ARG A 256 7.63 -11.01 0.86
N ALA A 257 6.88 -11.89 1.54
CA ALA A 257 5.55 -11.53 2.04
C ALA A 257 5.68 -10.50 3.16
N TYR A 258 4.84 -9.45 3.11
CA TYR A 258 5.00 -8.30 3.98
C TYR A 258 3.67 -7.78 4.53
N ASN A 259 3.73 -7.11 5.65
CA ASN A 259 2.58 -6.49 6.29
C ASN A 259 2.00 -5.34 5.47
N PRO A 260 0.67 -5.23 5.36
CA PRO A 260 0.02 -4.10 4.70
C PRO A 260 0.26 -2.78 5.46
N PRO A 261 0.06 -1.63 4.80
CA PRO A 261 0.24 -0.31 5.41
C PRO A 261 -0.50 -0.08 6.73
N CYS A 262 -1.69 -0.68 6.90
CA CYS A 262 -2.49 -0.55 8.12
C CYS A 262 -1.85 -1.17 9.38
N VAL A 263 -0.77 -1.92 9.24
CA VAL A 263 0.05 -2.36 10.38
C VAL A 263 0.89 -1.22 10.94
N PHE A 264 1.23 -0.23 10.13
CA PHE A 264 2.17 0.84 10.45
C PHE A 264 1.51 2.19 10.68
N SER A 265 0.26 2.36 10.27
CA SER A 265 -0.51 3.60 10.43
C SER A 265 -2.01 3.33 10.40
N ALA A 266 -2.75 3.99 11.30
CA ALA A 266 -4.22 4.01 11.29
C ALA A 266 -4.80 4.77 10.09
N PHE A 267 -3.98 5.58 9.42
CA PHE A 267 -4.40 6.48 8.34
C PHE A 267 -4.24 5.82 6.96
N THR A 268 -4.78 4.61 6.83
CA THR A 268 -4.66 3.80 5.60
C THR A 268 -5.98 3.21 5.18
N VAL A 269 -6.13 3.00 3.89
CA VAL A 269 -7.20 2.17 3.31
C VAL A 269 -6.53 0.95 2.68
N CYS A 270 -6.63 -0.20 3.35
CA CYS A 270 -5.96 -1.43 2.93
C CYS A 270 -6.99 -2.46 2.50
N ALA A 271 -6.82 -3.03 1.31
CA ALA A 271 -7.62 -4.15 0.86
C ALA A 271 -7.36 -5.40 1.71
N LEU A 272 -8.43 -6.11 2.05
CA LEU A 272 -8.39 -7.37 2.76
C LEU A 272 -8.32 -8.54 1.77
N PRO A 273 -7.72 -9.67 2.15
CA PRO A 273 -7.68 -10.88 1.33
C PRO A 273 -9.09 -11.36 0.97
N PRO A 274 -9.39 -11.53 -0.32
CA PRO A 274 -10.66 -12.09 -0.74
C PRO A 274 -10.74 -13.57 -0.32
N PRO A 275 -11.93 -14.18 -0.29
CA PRO A 275 -12.09 -15.59 0.08
C PRO A 275 -11.19 -16.53 -0.72
N GLU A 276 -10.97 -16.25 -2.00
CA GLU A 276 -10.15 -17.03 -2.92
C GLU A 276 -8.66 -17.03 -2.55
N ASN A 277 -8.20 -15.97 -1.87
CA ASN A 277 -6.81 -15.84 -1.43
C ASN A 277 -6.60 -16.25 0.04
N ARG A 278 -7.49 -17.06 0.59
CA ARG A 278 -7.34 -17.65 1.92
C ARG A 278 -6.77 -19.06 1.83
N LEU A 279 -5.45 -19.14 2.02
CA LEU A 279 -4.71 -20.39 1.93
C LEU A 279 -4.88 -21.25 3.20
N GLN A 280 -5.24 -22.52 3.03
CA GLN A 280 -5.18 -23.54 4.09
C GLN A 280 -3.75 -24.10 4.19
N LEU A 281 -2.77 -23.21 4.23
CA LEU A 281 -1.34 -23.49 4.27
C LEU A 281 -0.71 -22.56 5.30
N ALA A 282 0.20 -23.07 6.11
CA ALA A 282 0.99 -22.24 7.03
C ALA A 282 2.25 -21.75 6.32
N VAL A 283 2.21 -20.52 5.80
CA VAL A 283 3.36 -19.90 5.11
C VAL A 283 4.32 -19.33 6.15
N THR A 284 5.24 -20.17 6.65
CA THR A 284 6.27 -19.79 7.64
C THR A 284 7.45 -19.07 6.99
N ALA A 285 7.15 -18.00 6.22
CA ALA A 285 8.08 -17.13 5.53
C ALA A 285 7.58 -15.68 5.53
N GLY A 286 8.46 -14.72 5.30
CA GLY A 286 8.14 -13.29 5.26
C GLY A 286 7.94 -12.63 6.62
N GLU A 287 7.35 -11.45 6.64
CA GLU A 287 7.16 -10.65 7.86
C GLU A 287 6.16 -11.29 8.82
N LYS A 288 6.50 -11.27 10.10
CA LYS A 288 5.60 -11.53 11.22
C LYS A 288 4.80 -10.28 11.58
N ARG A 289 3.79 -10.42 12.43
CA ARG A 289 3.12 -9.24 13.01
C ARG A 289 4.10 -8.48 13.91
N PRO A 290 3.99 -7.16 14.03
CA PRO A 290 4.76 -6.43 15.05
C PRO A 290 4.29 -6.79 16.45
N ASP A 291 5.20 -6.71 17.42
CA ASP A 291 4.88 -6.93 18.83
C ASP A 291 3.90 -5.89 19.37
N GLU A 292 4.02 -4.66 18.89
CA GLU A 292 3.11 -3.56 19.20
C GLU A 292 2.49 -3.02 17.89
N PRO A 293 1.17 -2.88 17.81
CA PRO A 293 0.53 -2.22 16.68
C PRO A 293 0.94 -0.74 16.65
N ALA A 294 0.98 -0.16 15.46
CA ALA A 294 1.38 1.25 15.28
C ALA A 294 0.32 2.26 15.78
N TYR A 295 -0.83 1.76 16.30
CA TYR A 295 -1.96 2.58 16.79
C TYR A 295 -2.76 1.83 17.86
#